data_95d81eb0a3d5f7d1ed79ce6b034aafba
#
_entry.id   95d81eb0a3d5f7d1ed79ce6b034aafba
#
_cell.length_a   1.000
_cell.length_b   1.000
_cell.length_c   1.000
_cell.angle_alpha   90.00
_cell.angle_beta   90.00
_cell.angle_gamma   90.00
#
_symmetry.space_group_name_H-M   'P 1'
#
loop_
_entity.id
_entity.type
_entity.pdbx_description
1 polymer ?
#
loop_
_entity_poly.entity_id
_entity_poly.type
_entity_poly.pdbx_seq_one_letter_code
_entity_poly.pdbx_strand_id
1 'polypeptide(L)'
;MKTEKPDRRKFLRRGLGGIAAASAAGVVALPRPAKAQRMRPTKKVVLKPGQKLSPDAIFSPGIQFGRLLFVSGQGAHDPKTGKVEDVPFPEQARQCMENVKAVLEAAGSSLDQVLKCTVFLTDISNYKPFNEVYHSFFTTEPPARSCVGVKELPGNSPVEVECFAYVERMG
;
A
#
# COMPACT_ATOMS: atom_id res chain seq x y z
N MET A 1 34.72 46.71 -9.12
CA MET A 1 33.73 46.44 -10.18
C MET A 1 32.63 45.61 -9.61
N LYS A 2 31.44 46.19 -9.33
CA LYS A 2 30.25 45.46 -8.85
C LYS A 2 29.44 45.05 -10.06
N THR A 3 29.28 43.76 -10.30
CA THR A 3 28.44 43.20 -11.34
C THR A 3 26.98 43.14 -10.85
N GLU A 4 26.15 44.00 -11.42
CA GLU A 4 24.73 44.11 -11.19
C GLU A 4 24.02 42.93 -11.88
N LYS A 5 23.25 42.14 -11.13
CA LYS A 5 22.46 41.02 -11.66
C LYS A 5 21.22 41.56 -12.40
N PRO A 6 20.90 41.07 -13.61
CA PRO A 6 19.73 41.55 -14.36
C PRO A 6 18.42 41.16 -13.66
N ASP A 7 17.59 42.19 -13.44
CA ASP A 7 16.25 42.06 -12.82
C ASP A 7 15.26 41.40 -13.80
N ARG A 8 14.89 40.15 -13.51
CA ARG A 8 13.95 39.35 -14.28
C ARG A 8 12.53 39.94 -14.37
N ARG A 9 12.21 40.92 -13.55
CA ARG A 9 10.85 41.53 -13.54
C ARG A 9 10.68 42.60 -14.63
N LYS A 10 11.74 43.13 -15.20
CA LYS A 10 11.70 44.16 -16.30
C LYS A 10 11.44 43.54 -17.67
N PHE A 11 11.69 42.25 -17.88
CA PHE A 11 11.52 41.61 -19.19
C PHE A 11 10.04 41.39 -19.56
N LEU A 12 9.13 41.25 -18.59
CA LEU A 12 7.70 40.96 -18.81
C LEU A 12 6.83 42.20 -19.09
N ARG A 13 7.40 43.43 -19.04
CA ARG A 13 6.62 44.65 -19.24
C ARG A 13 6.75 45.30 -20.61
N ARG A 14 7.55 44.75 -21.54
CA ARG A 14 7.81 45.37 -22.86
C ARG A 14 7.15 44.68 -24.06
N GLY A 15 6.17 43.80 -23.86
CA GLY A 15 5.52 43.02 -24.92
C GLY A 15 4.03 43.30 -25.14
N LEU A 16 3.50 44.49 -24.80
CA LEU A 16 2.10 44.81 -25.09
C LEU A 16 1.99 46.28 -25.58
N GLY A 17 2.32 46.47 -26.82
CA GLY A 17 2.10 47.73 -27.52
C GLY A 17 1.83 47.51 -29.01
N GLY A 18 0.55 47.57 -29.38
CA GLY A 18 0.11 47.84 -30.75
C GLY A 18 -0.26 46.61 -31.59
N ILE A 19 -1.57 46.37 -31.74
CA ILE A 19 -2.30 46.47 -33.01
C ILE A 19 -3.78 46.32 -32.66
N ALA A 20 -4.52 47.42 -32.76
CA ALA A 20 -5.96 47.40 -32.84
C ALA A 20 -6.36 47.16 -34.31
N ALA A 21 -6.93 45.99 -34.59
CA ALA A 21 -7.70 45.74 -35.79
C ALA A 21 -8.93 44.94 -35.40
N ALA A 22 -10.07 45.58 -35.50
CA ALA A 22 -11.39 44.99 -35.29
C ALA A 22 -11.65 43.94 -36.38
N SER A 23 -11.84 42.71 -36.00
CA SER A 23 -12.61 41.74 -36.76
C SER A 23 -13.51 40.98 -35.78
N ALA A 24 -14.82 41.22 -35.95
CA ALA A 24 -15.86 40.46 -35.27
C ALA A 24 -15.88 39.03 -35.82
N ALA A 25 -15.02 38.20 -35.27
CA ALA A 25 -15.06 36.76 -35.44
C ALA A 25 -15.56 36.14 -34.12
N GLY A 26 -16.72 35.46 -34.20
CA GLY A 26 -17.34 34.83 -33.05
C GLY A 26 -16.33 33.94 -32.30
N VAL A 27 -16.03 34.31 -31.07
CA VAL A 27 -15.25 33.46 -30.18
C VAL A 27 -16.13 32.27 -29.81
N VAL A 28 -15.94 31.17 -30.51
CA VAL A 28 -16.46 29.88 -30.08
C VAL A 28 -15.76 29.55 -28.77
N ALA A 29 -16.45 29.78 -27.66
CA ALA A 29 -15.95 29.38 -26.34
C ALA A 29 -15.81 27.85 -26.32
N LEU A 30 -14.60 27.37 -26.43
CA LEU A 30 -14.30 25.96 -26.22
C LEU A 30 -14.82 25.57 -24.83
N PRO A 31 -15.55 24.45 -24.69
CA PRO A 31 -16.02 24.02 -23.38
C PRO A 31 -14.81 23.82 -22.47
N ARG A 32 -14.78 24.54 -21.35
CA ARG A 32 -13.77 24.32 -20.33
C ARG A 32 -13.85 22.84 -19.92
N PRO A 33 -12.71 22.09 -19.93
CA PRO A 33 -12.72 20.73 -19.43
C PRO A 33 -13.32 20.76 -18.02
N ALA A 34 -14.38 19.96 -17.83
CA ALA A 34 -15.01 19.80 -16.53
C ALA A 34 -13.89 19.44 -15.54
N LYS A 35 -13.72 20.22 -14.47
CA LYS A 35 -12.78 19.89 -13.40
C LYS A 35 -13.20 18.50 -12.90
N ALA A 36 -12.42 17.48 -13.25
CA ALA A 36 -12.61 16.16 -12.70
C ALA A 36 -12.65 16.30 -11.18
N GLN A 37 -13.82 16.07 -10.61
CA GLN A 37 -14.04 16.19 -9.18
C GLN A 37 -13.20 15.09 -8.54
N ARG A 38 -12.01 15.45 -8.01
CA ARG A 38 -11.14 14.51 -7.32
C ARG A 38 -11.92 14.03 -6.09
N MET A 39 -12.51 12.84 -6.19
CA MET A 39 -13.09 12.19 -5.03
C MET A 39 -12.01 12.09 -3.96
N ARG A 40 -12.29 12.62 -2.77
CA ARG A 40 -11.37 12.49 -1.63
C ARG A 40 -11.32 11.01 -1.26
N PRO A 41 -10.12 10.43 -1.09
CA PRO A 41 -10.03 9.04 -0.68
C PRO A 41 -10.68 8.86 0.69
N THR A 42 -11.47 7.81 0.83
CA THR A 42 -12.12 7.43 2.09
C THR A 42 -11.45 6.18 2.65
N LYS A 43 -11.46 6.04 3.98
CA LYS A 43 -11.02 4.83 4.68
C LYS A 43 -12.03 3.71 4.42
N LYS A 44 -11.55 2.54 4.00
CA LYS A 44 -12.34 1.33 3.81
C LYS A 44 -11.71 0.18 4.60
N VAL A 45 -12.52 -0.51 5.41
CA VAL A 45 -12.11 -1.75 6.09
C VAL A 45 -12.09 -2.88 5.07
N VAL A 46 -11.02 -3.66 5.08
CA VAL A 46 -10.86 -4.87 4.27
C VAL A 46 -11.10 -6.08 5.16
N LEU A 47 -12.01 -6.95 4.74
CA LEU A 47 -12.35 -8.19 5.41
C LEU A 47 -12.17 -9.35 4.43
N LYS A 48 -11.65 -10.48 4.91
CA LYS A 48 -11.58 -11.71 4.12
C LYS A 48 -12.99 -12.19 3.74
N PRO A 49 -13.15 -12.97 2.65
CA PRO A 49 -14.45 -13.53 2.29
C PRO A 49 -15.10 -14.28 3.45
N GLY A 50 -16.38 -13.99 3.71
CA GLY A 50 -17.13 -14.59 4.82
C GLY A 50 -16.84 -14.02 6.20
N GLN A 51 -15.84 -13.17 6.36
CA GLN A 51 -15.50 -12.52 7.63
C GLN A 51 -16.41 -11.31 7.88
N LYS A 52 -16.84 -11.16 9.15
CA LYS A 52 -17.52 -9.94 9.64
C LYS A 52 -16.65 -9.30 10.71
N LEU A 53 -16.56 -7.98 10.69
CA LEU A 53 -15.92 -7.26 11.78
C LEU A 53 -16.83 -7.33 13.01
N SER A 54 -16.31 -7.87 14.13
CA SER A 54 -17.05 -7.85 15.39
C SER A 54 -17.23 -6.39 15.86
N PRO A 55 -18.35 -6.05 16.52
CA PRO A 55 -18.50 -4.76 17.21
C PRO A 55 -17.37 -4.49 18.21
N ASP A 56 -16.83 -5.55 18.84
CA ASP A 56 -15.74 -5.47 19.83
C ASP A 56 -14.35 -5.63 19.21
N ALA A 57 -14.23 -5.58 17.88
CA ALA A 57 -12.95 -5.72 17.21
C ALA A 57 -12.03 -4.55 17.53
N ILE A 58 -10.85 -4.85 18.07
CA ILE A 58 -9.83 -3.85 18.43
C ILE A 58 -8.96 -3.41 17.25
N PHE A 59 -8.98 -4.16 16.13
CA PHE A 59 -8.31 -3.82 14.88
C PHE A 59 -9.05 -4.40 13.68
N SER A 60 -8.70 -3.94 12.48
CA SER A 60 -9.19 -4.48 11.20
C SER A 60 -8.09 -5.31 10.54
N PRO A 61 -8.41 -6.40 9.82
CA PRO A 61 -7.41 -7.19 9.09
C PRO A 61 -6.63 -6.39 8.06
N GLY A 62 -7.28 -5.40 7.45
CA GLY A 62 -6.65 -4.45 6.56
C GLY A 62 -7.45 -3.16 6.42
N ILE A 63 -6.77 -2.09 6.04
CA ILE A 63 -7.36 -0.79 5.76
C ILE A 63 -6.90 -0.32 4.39
N GLN A 64 -7.85 0.01 3.53
CA GLN A 64 -7.58 0.68 2.25
C GLN A 64 -7.87 2.18 2.39
N PHE A 65 -6.94 3.01 1.91
CA PHE A 65 -7.11 4.46 1.80
C PHE A 65 -6.65 4.94 0.43
N GLY A 66 -7.59 5.27 -0.41
CA GLY A 66 -7.30 5.53 -1.83
C GLY A 66 -6.76 4.27 -2.50
N ARG A 67 -5.52 4.34 -2.98
CA ARG A 67 -4.81 3.19 -3.56
C ARG A 67 -3.90 2.47 -2.56
N LEU A 68 -3.66 3.02 -1.40
CA LEU A 68 -2.82 2.39 -0.39
C LEU A 68 -3.62 1.35 0.41
N LEU A 69 -2.98 0.24 0.67
CA LEU A 69 -3.48 -0.86 1.49
C LEU A 69 -2.50 -1.11 2.64
N PHE A 70 -3.04 -1.13 3.85
CA PHE A 70 -2.34 -1.43 5.07
C PHE A 70 -2.88 -2.77 5.57
N VAL A 71 -2.06 -3.80 5.57
CA VAL A 71 -2.38 -5.14 6.09
C VAL A 71 -1.84 -5.22 7.51
N SER A 72 -2.72 -5.51 8.46
CA SER A 72 -2.34 -5.74 9.86
C SER A 72 -1.53 -7.00 10.00
N GLY A 73 -0.81 -7.14 11.10
CA GLY A 73 -0.05 -8.34 11.43
C GLY A 73 -0.90 -9.61 11.25
N GLN A 74 -0.41 -10.53 10.46
CA GLN A 74 -0.97 -11.85 10.24
C GLN A 74 -0.01 -12.87 10.85
N GLY A 75 -0.50 -13.68 11.78
CA GLY A 75 0.25 -14.81 12.34
C GLY A 75 0.01 -16.10 11.57
N ALA A 76 0.58 -17.19 12.08
CA ALA A 76 0.47 -18.54 11.51
C ALA A 76 -0.85 -19.27 11.87
N HIS A 77 -1.88 -18.52 12.23
CA HIS A 77 -3.17 -19.11 12.65
C HIS A 77 -3.91 -19.70 11.46
N ASP A 78 -4.37 -20.94 11.58
CA ASP A 78 -5.30 -21.54 10.63
C ASP A 78 -6.63 -20.73 10.62
N PRO A 79 -7.10 -20.29 9.44
CA PRO A 79 -8.29 -19.44 9.35
C PRO A 79 -9.61 -20.11 9.75
N LYS A 80 -9.64 -21.46 9.85
CA LYS A 80 -10.83 -22.21 10.23
C LYS A 80 -10.91 -22.41 11.75
N THR A 81 -9.76 -22.73 12.36
CA THR A 81 -9.68 -23.05 13.80
C THR A 81 -9.31 -21.85 14.66
N GLY A 82 -8.65 -20.84 14.06
CA GLY A 82 -8.08 -19.69 14.76
C GLY A 82 -6.85 -20.04 15.60
N LYS A 83 -6.28 -21.23 15.45
CA LYS A 83 -5.14 -21.71 16.23
C LYS A 83 -3.91 -21.85 15.35
N VAL A 84 -2.73 -21.73 15.96
CA VAL A 84 -1.47 -22.13 15.33
C VAL A 84 -1.36 -23.66 15.42
N GLU A 85 -1.12 -24.28 14.31
CA GLU A 85 -0.97 -25.73 14.22
C GLU A 85 0.41 -26.18 14.74
N ASP A 86 0.47 -27.35 15.36
CA ASP A 86 1.73 -27.96 15.83
C ASP A 86 2.40 -28.70 14.68
N VAL A 87 2.98 -27.91 13.76
CA VAL A 87 3.70 -28.37 12.57
C VAL A 87 5.08 -27.67 12.51
N PRO A 88 6.03 -28.17 11.70
CA PRO A 88 7.34 -27.54 11.53
C PRO A 88 7.24 -26.06 11.15
N PHE A 89 8.18 -25.23 11.64
CA PHE A 89 8.19 -23.78 11.42
C PHE A 89 8.01 -23.37 9.95
N PRO A 90 8.60 -24.02 8.93
CA PRO A 90 8.37 -23.65 7.53
C PRO A 90 6.89 -23.72 7.11
N GLU A 91 6.12 -24.67 7.65
CA GLU A 91 4.68 -24.81 7.39
C GLU A 91 3.91 -23.72 8.09
N GLN A 92 4.26 -23.39 9.35
CA GLN A 92 3.69 -22.25 10.10
C GLN A 92 3.99 -20.94 9.37
N ALA A 93 5.21 -20.73 8.87
CA ALA A 93 5.59 -19.56 8.10
C ALA A 93 4.80 -19.46 6.77
N ARG A 94 4.56 -20.59 6.10
CA ARG A 94 3.71 -20.63 4.90
C ARG A 94 2.27 -20.23 5.21
N GLN A 95 1.69 -20.75 6.29
CA GLN A 95 0.35 -20.36 6.72
C GLN A 95 0.25 -18.86 7.02
N CYS A 96 1.25 -18.29 7.67
CA CYS A 96 1.35 -16.85 7.91
C CYS A 96 1.32 -16.05 6.59
N MET A 97 2.11 -16.45 5.60
CA MET A 97 2.15 -15.78 4.29
C MET A 97 0.85 -15.96 3.50
N GLU A 98 0.20 -17.12 3.57
CA GLU A 98 -1.14 -17.33 2.97
C GLU A 98 -2.19 -16.43 3.64
N ASN A 99 -2.08 -16.19 4.94
CA ASN A 99 -2.98 -15.26 5.64
C ASN A 99 -2.79 -13.80 5.17
N VAL A 100 -1.53 -13.38 4.94
CA VAL A 100 -1.24 -12.06 4.33
C VAL A 100 -1.84 -11.98 2.93
N LYS A 101 -1.59 -12.97 2.09
CA LYS A 101 -2.11 -13.07 0.72
C LYS A 101 -3.63 -12.98 0.69
N ALA A 102 -4.32 -13.67 1.57
CA ALA A 102 -5.79 -13.63 1.65
C ALA A 102 -6.35 -12.22 1.95
N VAL A 103 -5.66 -11.39 2.75
CA VAL A 103 -6.07 -10.00 2.99
C VAL A 103 -5.78 -9.12 1.77
N LEU A 104 -4.65 -9.33 1.09
CA LEU A 104 -4.31 -8.62 -0.16
C LEU A 104 -5.38 -8.87 -1.22
N GLU A 105 -5.70 -10.13 -1.49
CA GLU A 105 -6.71 -10.54 -2.48
C GLU A 105 -8.11 -10.02 -2.14
N ALA A 106 -8.49 -10.03 -0.86
CA ALA A 106 -9.77 -9.47 -0.40
C ALA A 106 -9.90 -7.95 -0.65
N ALA A 107 -8.76 -7.25 -0.76
CA ALA A 107 -8.71 -5.84 -1.13
C ALA A 107 -8.64 -5.60 -2.64
N GLY A 108 -8.52 -6.64 -3.48
CA GLY A 108 -8.24 -6.52 -4.90
C GLY A 108 -6.78 -6.15 -5.19
N SER A 109 -5.87 -6.53 -4.29
CA SER A 109 -4.41 -6.44 -4.43
C SER A 109 -3.80 -7.83 -4.63
N SER A 110 -2.49 -7.90 -4.76
CA SER A 110 -1.73 -9.14 -4.91
C SER A 110 -0.36 -9.03 -4.23
N LEU A 111 0.38 -10.15 -4.19
CA LEU A 111 1.75 -10.16 -3.70
C LEU A 111 2.68 -9.25 -4.51
N ASP A 112 2.50 -9.17 -5.82
CA ASP A 112 3.30 -8.30 -6.71
C ASP A 112 3.06 -6.80 -6.44
N GLN A 113 2.00 -6.47 -5.72
CA GLN A 113 1.64 -5.10 -5.36
C GLN A 113 2.11 -4.72 -3.93
N VAL A 114 2.81 -5.62 -3.25
CA VAL A 114 3.38 -5.34 -1.92
C VAL A 114 4.61 -4.43 -2.06
N LEU A 115 4.61 -3.35 -1.29
CA LEU A 115 5.70 -2.37 -1.28
C LEU A 115 6.69 -2.62 -0.15
N LYS A 116 6.19 -3.04 1.02
CA LYS A 116 6.99 -3.22 2.22
C LYS A 116 6.37 -4.30 3.10
N CYS A 117 7.21 -5.19 3.64
CA CYS A 117 6.86 -6.10 4.73
C CYS A 117 7.68 -5.80 5.99
N THR A 118 7.05 -5.99 7.16
CA THR A 118 7.74 -6.15 8.43
C THR A 118 7.48 -7.57 8.93
N VAL A 119 8.53 -8.27 9.30
CA VAL A 119 8.49 -9.66 9.78
C VAL A 119 8.96 -9.68 11.22
N PHE A 120 8.18 -10.31 12.08
CA PHE A 120 8.47 -10.53 13.49
C PHE A 120 8.64 -12.03 13.72
N LEU A 121 9.75 -12.44 14.35
CA LEU A 121 10.07 -13.83 14.69
C LEU A 121 10.25 -13.96 16.20
N THR A 122 9.61 -14.91 16.84
CA THR A 122 9.83 -15.18 18.27
C THR A 122 11.19 -15.85 18.53
N ASP A 123 11.72 -16.54 17.51
CA ASP A 123 13.07 -17.08 17.50
C ASP A 123 13.79 -16.64 16.21
N ILE A 124 14.83 -15.81 16.36
CA ILE A 124 15.61 -15.28 15.24
C ILE A 124 16.41 -16.36 14.50
N SER A 125 16.63 -17.53 15.08
CA SER A 125 17.25 -18.67 14.40
C SER A 125 16.40 -19.16 13.21
N ASN A 126 15.10 -18.87 13.21
CA ASN A 126 14.16 -19.11 12.13
C ASN A 126 14.28 -18.13 10.93
N TYR A 127 15.22 -17.17 10.99
CA TYR A 127 15.41 -16.22 9.89
C TYR A 127 15.71 -16.88 8.55
N LYS A 128 16.60 -17.88 8.53
CA LYS A 128 16.95 -18.59 7.29
C LYS A 128 15.80 -19.48 6.80
N PRO A 129 15.19 -20.34 7.61
CA PRO A 129 13.99 -21.10 7.21
C PRO A 129 12.84 -20.20 6.72
N PHE A 130 12.61 -19.06 7.37
CA PHE A 130 11.61 -18.10 6.93
C PHE A 130 11.94 -17.53 5.54
N ASN A 131 13.21 -17.19 5.27
CA ASN A 131 13.61 -16.66 3.96
C ASN A 131 13.34 -17.64 2.82
N GLU A 132 13.51 -18.93 3.03
CA GLU A 132 13.22 -19.96 2.05
C GLU A 132 11.72 -19.98 1.69
N VAL A 133 10.85 -19.92 2.71
CA VAL A 133 9.40 -19.81 2.51
C VAL A 133 9.05 -18.49 1.83
N TYR A 134 9.56 -17.36 2.35
CA TYR A 134 9.27 -16.02 1.85
C TYR A 134 9.62 -15.87 0.37
N HIS A 135 10.76 -16.41 -0.06
CA HIS A 135 11.19 -16.40 -1.45
C HIS A 135 10.20 -17.13 -2.38
N SER A 136 9.51 -18.17 -1.90
CA SER A 136 8.49 -18.86 -2.69
C SER A 136 7.23 -18.02 -2.97
N PHE A 137 7.00 -16.95 -2.19
CA PHE A 137 5.91 -16.01 -2.40
C PHE A 137 6.31 -14.79 -3.23
N PHE A 138 7.59 -14.41 -3.24
CA PHE A 138 8.14 -13.26 -3.96
C PHE A 138 9.30 -13.72 -4.87
N THR A 139 8.93 -14.30 -6.00
CA THR A 139 9.90 -14.93 -6.93
C THR A 139 10.56 -13.94 -7.89
N THR A 140 9.94 -12.78 -8.10
CA THR A 140 10.46 -11.70 -8.94
C THR A 140 10.79 -10.51 -8.06
N GLU A 141 10.35 -9.34 -8.29
CA GLU A 141 10.67 -8.11 -7.57
C GLU A 141 10.24 -8.14 -6.07
N PRO A 142 11.08 -8.65 -5.13
CA PRO A 142 10.69 -8.74 -3.72
C PRO A 142 10.50 -7.34 -3.11
N PRO A 143 9.51 -7.17 -2.22
CA PRO A 143 9.27 -5.89 -1.58
C PRO A 143 10.39 -5.50 -0.61
N ALA A 144 10.49 -4.23 -0.27
CA ALA A 144 11.34 -3.80 0.82
C ALA A 144 10.95 -4.55 2.11
N ARG A 145 11.92 -4.99 2.93
CA ARG A 145 11.63 -5.78 4.13
C ARG A 145 12.48 -5.36 5.33
N SER A 146 11.87 -5.41 6.52
CA SER A 146 12.58 -5.49 7.79
C SER A 146 12.21 -6.81 8.46
N CYS A 147 13.15 -7.42 9.20
CA CYS A 147 12.89 -8.61 9.99
C CYS A 147 13.57 -8.43 11.35
N VAL A 148 12.82 -8.69 12.42
CA VAL A 148 13.30 -8.51 13.80
C VAL A 148 12.87 -9.69 14.66
N GLY A 149 13.72 -10.02 15.66
CA GLY A 149 13.37 -10.93 16.74
C GLY A 149 12.53 -10.21 17.78
N VAL A 150 11.48 -10.85 18.27
CA VAL A 150 10.59 -10.35 19.34
C VAL A 150 10.47 -11.40 20.45
N LYS A 151 10.07 -10.97 21.64
CA LYS A 151 9.92 -11.87 22.77
C LYS A 151 8.79 -12.87 22.59
N GLU A 152 7.63 -12.39 22.13
CA GLU A 152 6.41 -13.17 21.96
C GLU A 152 5.47 -12.47 20.98
N LEU A 153 4.54 -13.23 20.42
CA LEU A 153 3.49 -12.74 19.52
C LEU A 153 2.12 -13.23 19.98
N PRO A 154 1.04 -12.47 19.68
CA PRO A 154 -0.32 -12.86 20.07
C PRO A 154 -0.70 -14.25 19.55
N GLY A 155 -1.45 -14.99 20.36
CA GLY A 155 -1.95 -16.32 20.00
C GLY A 155 -0.87 -17.38 19.81
N ASN A 156 0.30 -17.18 20.42
CA ASN A 156 1.46 -18.08 20.35
C ASN A 156 1.97 -18.32 18.91
N SER A 157 1.79 -17.36 18.03
CA SER A 157 2.35 -17.44 16.68
C SER A 157 3.89 -17.34 16.74
N PRO A 158 4.65 -18.21 16.06
CA PRO A 158 6.12 -18.12 16.00
C PRO A 158 6.58 -17.03 15.03
N VAL A 159 5.70 -16.55 14.17
CA VAL A 159 5.96 -15.55 13.13
C VAL A 159 4.74 -14.67 12.91
N GLU A 160 4.97 -13.39 12.66
CA GLU A 160 3.95 -12.45 12.21
C GLU A 160 4.49 -11.59 11.07
N VAL A 161 3.64 -11.29 10.10
CA VAL A 161 3.98 -10.42 8.97
C VAL A 161 2.89 -9.39 8.77
N GLU A 162 3.28 -8.12 8.72
CA GLU A 162 2.47 -7.00 8.24
C GLU A 162 3.01 -6.48 6.92
N CYS A 163 2.17 -5.82 6.12
CA CYS A 163 2.66 -5.21 4.90
C CYS A 163 1.88 -3.97 4.47
N PHE A 164 2.54 -3.15 3.65
CA PHE A 164 1.95 -2.08 2.86
C PHE A 164 1.94 -2.50 1.40
N ALA A 165 0.80 -2.30 0.76
CA ALA A 165 0.59 -2.63 -0.65
C ALA A 165 -0.18 -1.50 -1.35
N TYR A 166 -0.41 -1.67 -2.63
CA TYR A 166 -1.32 -0.81 -3.37
C TYR A 166 -2.38 -1.63 -4.11
N VAL A 167 -3.44 -0.97 -4.49
CA VAL A 167 -4.52 -1.53 -5.32
C VAL A 167 -4.50 -0.78 -6.64
N GLU A 168 -4.50 -1.49 -7.75
CA GLU A 168 -4.63 -0.87 -9.06
C GLU A 168 -6.02 -0.23 -9.24
N ARG A 169 -6.12 0.81 -10.05
CA ARG A 169 -7.42 1.31 -10.44
C ARG A 169 -8.08 0.24 -11.30
N MET A 170 -9.21 -0.26 -10.86
CA MET A 170 -10.13 -0.86 -11.81
C MET A 170 -10.54 0.26 -12.76
N GLY A 171 -10.16 0.11 -14.03
CA GLY A 171 -10.39 1.05 -15.10
C GLY A 171 -11.89 1.29 -15.38
#